data_4a6368a774f54595887ba35a2ee3818f
#
_entry.id   4a6368a774f54595887ba35a2ee3818f
#
_cell.length_a   1.000
_cell.length_b   1.000
_cell.length_c   1.000
_cell.angle_alpha   90.00
_cell.angle_beta   90.00
_cell.angle_gamma   90.00
#
_symmetry.space_group_name_H-M   'P 1'
#
loop_
_entity.id
_entity.type
_entity.pdbx_description
1 polymer ?
#
loop_
_entity_poly.entity_id
_entity_poly.type
_entity_poly.pdbx_seq_one_letter_code
_entity_poly.pdbx_strand_id
1 'polypeptide(L)'
;ESELSLRKADNALRLASMNLCHYIGRPLTAQIDISDDFPEVEQEWKVQVSDITARPEYGILNKQIAIAEQEVKLNRSELLPRIGVRGSYDYLHGLEVNDETLMKKGAFSVFLNVSVPLFHFGERTNKVKSAKVKLEQARLEQENVNEKMLLELMQAANNLDEARLETELSERSLEQAEENMKVSGKQYEVGLETLSDYLEAQVLWQQAYQTKVDAHFQLYVNYVAYLKAAGQLQ
;
A
#
# COMPACT_ATOMS: atom_id res chain seq x y z
N GLU A 1 -38.32 16.45 0.21
CA GLU A 1 -37.08 15.95 -0.40
C GLU A 1 -35.84 16.59 0.23
N SER A 2 -35.79 17.91 0.41
CA SER A 2 -34.66 18.64 1.00
C SER A 2 -34.27 18.15 2.40
N GLU A 3 -35.28 17.89 3.27
CA GLU A 3 -35.04 17.37 4.63
C GLU A 3 -34.42 15.95 4.62
N LEU A 4 -34.87 15.11 3.69
CA LEU A 4 -34.31 13.78 3.51
C LEU A 4 -32.84 13.84 3.01
N SER A 5 -32.55 14.77 2.07
CA SER A 5 -31.21 14.99 1.57
C SER A 5 -30.26 15.50 2.67
N LEU A 6 -30.72 16.43 3.53
CA LEU A 6 -29.96 16.88 4.68
C LEU A 6 -29.65 15.75 5.64
N ARG A 7 -30.65 14.94 6.01
CA ARG A 7 -30.42 13.78 6.90
C ARG A 7 -29.46 12.73 6.32
N LYS A 8 -29.51 12.51 5.00
CA LYS A 8 -28.54 11.63 4.31
C LYS A 8 -27.13 12.20 4.39
N ALA A 9 -26.96 13.52 4.19
CA ALA A 9 -25.67 14.18 4.29
C ALA A 9 -25.09 14.11 5.72
N ASP A 10 -25.90 14.40 6.75
CA ASP A 10 -25.50 14.29 8.15
C ASP A 10 -25.07 12.85 8.50
N ASN A 11 -25.81 11.85 8.03
CA ASN A 11 -25.46 10.45 8.28
C ASN A 11 -24.17 10.06 7.55
N ALA A 12 -23.99 10.52 6.31
CA ALA A 12 -22.76 10.29 5.56
C ALA A 12 -21.54 10.93 6.25
N LEU A 13 -21.67 12.17 6.73
CA LEU A 13 -20.62 12.87 7.48
C LEU A 13 -20.25 12.09 8.75
N ARG A 14 -21.27 11.64 9.51
CA ARG A 14 -21.02 10.86 10.74
C ARG A 14 -20.30 9.54 10.43
N LEU A 15 -20.71 8.82 9.40
CA LEU A 15 -20.05 7.57 8.99
C LEU A 15 -18.62 7.81 8.51
N ALA A 16 -18.38 8.86 7.73
CA ALA A 16 -17.04 9.25 7.29
C ALA A 16 -16.14 9.57 8.47
N SER A 17 -16.64 10.35 9.47
CA SER A 17 -15.91 10.66 10.70
C SER A 17 -15.59 9.41 11.53
N MET A 18 -16.54 8.48 11.65
CA MET A 18 -16.30 7.19 12.33
C MET A 18 -15.24 6.35 11.61
N ASN A 19 -15.27 6.30 10.27
CA ASN A 19 -14.26 5.61 9.47
C ASN A 19 -12.88 6.24 9.66
N LEU A 20 -12.78 7.56 9.63
CA LEU A 20 -11.53 8.26 9.92
C LEU A 20 -11.01 7.94 11.32
N CYS A 21 -11.88 7.98 12.35
CA CYS A 21 -11.51 7.57 13.72
C CYS A 21 -10.95 6.15 13.76
N HIS A 22 -11.56 5.23 13.01
CA HIS A 22 -11.08 3.84 12.91
C HIS A 22 -9.66 3.77 12.34
N TYR A 23 -9.39 4.46 11.22
CA TYR A 23 -8.07 4.45 10.59
C TYR A 23 -6.97 5.09 11.44
N ILE A 24 -7.30 6.17 12.18
CA ILE A 24 -6.33 6.84 13.06
C ILE A 24 -6.26 6.25 14.48
N GLY A 25 -7.00 5.15 14.74
CA GLY A 25 -6.99 4.46 16.03
C GLY A 25 -7.65 5.21 17.17
N ARG A 26 -8.59 6.13 16.88
CA ARG A 26 -9.38 6.86 17.90
C ARG A 26 -10.73 6.16 18.15
N PRO A 27 -11.38 6.41 19.31
CA PRO A 27 -12.73 5.92 19.55
C PRO A 27 -13.69 6.40 18.45
N LEU A 28 -14.59 5.54 17.98
CA LEU A 28 -15.54 5.85 16.89
C LEU A 28 -16.49 7.02 17.21
N THR A 29 -16.64 7.36 18.49
CA THR A 29 -17.47 8.47 18.97
C THR A 29 -16.69 9.77 19.17
N ALA A 30 -15.38 9.79 18.87
CA ALA A 30 -14.57 11.01 19.01
C ALA A 30 -15.06 12.04 17.98
N GLN A 31 -15.20 13.28 18.44
CA GLN A 31 -15.46 14.41 17.54
C GLN A 31 -14.14 14.79 16.85
N ILE A 32 -14.20 14.87 15.53
CA ILE A 32 -13.10 15.34 14.69
C ILE A 32 -13.52 16.70 14.15
N ASP A 33 -12.71 17.69 14.44
CA ASP A 33 -12.79 19.02 13.82
C ASP A 33 -11.81 19.02 12.65
N ILE A 34 -12.31 19.34 11.45
CA ILE A 34 -11.54 19.35 10.22
C ILE A 34 -11.31 20.79 9.84
N SER A 35 -10.06 21.20 9.69
CA SER A 35 -9.72 22.49 9.10
C SER A 35 -10.06 22.51 7.62
N ASP A 36 -10.63 23.60 7.14
CA ASP A 36 -10.89 23.84 5.72
C ASP A 36 -9.60 24.19 4.94
N ASP A 37 -8.48 24.34 5.65
CA ASP A 37 -7.19 24.62 5.01
C ASP A 37 -6.60 23.34 4.38
N PHE A 38 -6.63 23.27 3.08
CA PHE A 38 -5.89 22.26 2.34
C PHE A 38 -4.40 22.60 2.34
N PRO A 39 -3.49 21.64 2.61
CA PRO A 39 -2.07 21.87 2.45
C PRO A 39 -1.74 22.28 1.01
N GLU A 40 -0.78 23.18 0.86
CA GLU A 40 -0.29 23.54 -0.47
C GLU A 40 0.33 22.31 -1.14
N VAL A 41 -0.13 22.03 -2.35
CA VAL A 41 0.45 20.99 -3.20
C VAL A 41 1.69 21.57 -3.87
N GLU A 42 2.84 20.92 -3.72
CA GLU A 42 4.09 21.36 -4.37
C GLU A 42 3.88 21.59 -5.85
N GLN A 43 4.43 22.69 -6.36
CA GLN A 43 4.15 23.16 -7.73
C GLN A 43 4.93 22.40 -8.81
N GLU A 44 6.07 21.79 -8.47
CA GLU A 44 6.91 21.07 -9.43
C GLU A 44 7.26 19.67 -8.90
N TRP A 45 6.83 18.63 -9.59
CA TRP A 45 7.33 17.27 -9.44
C TRP A 45 7.91 16.78 -10.76
N LYS A 46 9.04 16.10 -10.67
CA LYS A 46 9.66 15.42 -11.80
C LYS A 46 9.69 13.93 -11.50
N VAL A 47 8.99 13.16 -12.34
CA VAL A 47 9.05 11.70 -12.26
C VAL A 47 10.48 11.24 -12.53
N GLN A 48 11.11 10.60 -11.54
CA GLN A 48 12.42 9.98 -11.66
C GLN A 48 12.29 8.46 -11.46
N VAL A 49 12.95 7.70 -12.30
CA VAL A 49 12.95 6.22 -12.19
C VAL A 49 13.49 5.75 -10.83
N SER A 50 14.37 6.54 -10.20
CA SER A 50 14.90 6.29 -8.86
C SER A 50 13.83 6.31 -7.76
N ASP A 51 12.70 6.97 -8.00
CA ASP A 51 11.66 7.15 -6.98
C ASP A 51 11.01 5.81 -6.59
N ILE A 52 10.92 4.86 -7.54
CA ILE A 52 10.38 3.52 -7.24
C ILE A 52 11.25 2.73 -6.25
N THR A 53 12.56 3.04 -6.14
CA THR A 53 13.48 2.32 -5.24
C THR A 53 13.24 2.64 -3.76
N ALA A 54 12.59 3.78 -3.48
CA ALA A 54 12.19 4.18 -2.13
C ALA A 54 10.98 3.38 -1.62
N ARG A 55 10.25 2.71 -2.51
CA ARG A 55 9.07 1.93 -2.15
C ARG A 55 9.43 0.67 -1.36
N PRO A 56 8.67 0.36 -0.28
CA PRO A 56 8.87 -0.86 0.50
C PRO A 56 8.79 -2.14 -0.34
N GLU A 57 7.91 -2.15 -1.37
CA GLU A 57 7.71 -3.29 -2.28
C GLU A 57 8.99 -3.63 -3.05
N TYR A 58 9.77 -2.62 -3.47
CA TYR A 58 11.07 -2.82 -4.10
C TYR A 58 12.04 -3.56 -3.17
N GLY A 59 12.05 -3.19 -1.88
CA GLY A 59 12.83 -3.89 -0.86
C GLY A 59 12.40 -5.34 -0.66
N ILE A 60 11.10 -5.62 -0.70
CA ILE A 60 10.55 -6.98 -0.59
C ILE A 60 11.03 -7.85 -1.77
N LEU A 61 10.93 -7.35 -3.00
CA LEU A 61 11.38 -8.08 -4.19
C LEU A 61 12.87 -8.42 -4.14
N ASN A 62 13.72 -7.49 -3.70
CA ASN A 62 15.15 -7.75 -3.51
C ASN A 62 15.40 -8.86 -2.47
N LYS A 63 14.61 -8.91 -1.38
CA LYS A 63 14.72 -9.98 -0.38
C LYS A 63 14.24 -11.31 -0.92
N GLN A 64 13.21 -11.34 -1.77
CA GLN A 64 12.74 -12.57 -2.42
C GLN A 64 13.81 -13.16 -3.34
N ILE A 65 14.51 -12.34 -4.13
CA ILE A 65 15.65 -12.79 -4.94
C ILE A 65 16.75 -13.35 -4.04
N ALA A 66 17.10 -12.65 -2.96
CA ALA A 66 18.10 -13.13 -2.02
C ALA A 66 17.72 -14.48 -1.38
N ILE A 67 16.45 -14.71 -1.07
CA ILE A 67 15.93 -16.00 -0.60
C ILE A 67 16.13 -17.07 -1.67
N ALA A 68 15.73 -16.81 -2.91
CA ALA A 68 15.88 -17.76 -4.02
C ALA A 68 17.37 -18.09 -4.30
N GLU A 69 18.28 -17.13 -4.14
CA GLU A 69 19.73 -17.38 -4.23
C GLU A 69 20.23 -18.31 -3.11
N GLN A 70 19.73 -18.12 -1.87
CA GLN A 70 20.08 -19.03 -0.76
C GLN A 70 19.48 -20.44 -0.98
N GLU A 71 18.28 -20.54 -1.57
CA GLU A 71 17.70 -21.84 -1.95
C GLU A 71 18.57 -22.59 -2.97
N VAL A 72 19.16 -21.89 -3.96
CA VAL A 72 20.13 -22.50 -4.87
C VAL A 72 21.35 -23.01 -4.12
N LYS A 73 21.90 -22.23 -3.15
CA LYS A 73 23.04 -22.65 -2.33
C LYS A 73 22.67 -23.84 -1.45
N LEU A 74 21.48 -23.82 -0.85
CA LEU A 74 20.98 -24.93 -0.02
C LEU A 74 20.89 -26.23 -0.82
N ASN A 75 20.26 -26.17 -2.01
CA ASN A 75 20.17 -27.36 -2.88
C ASN A 75 21.56 -27.84 -3.37
N ARG A 76 22.51 -26.93 -3.60
CA ARG A 76 23.90 -27.30 -3.90
C ARG A 76 24.57 -27.99 -2.73
N SER A 77 24.31 -27.58 -1.49
CA SER A 77 24.88 -28.19 -0.29
C SER A 77 24.47 -29.65 -0.12
N GLU A 78 23.34 -30.08 -0.71
CA GLU A 78 22.92 -31.49 -0.72
C GLU A 78 23.82 -32.40 -1.56
N LEU A 79 24.65 -31.83 -2.44
CA LEU A 79 25.68 -32.55 -3.20
C LEU A 79 26.97 -32.78 -2.41
N LEU A 80 27.14 -32.10 -1.27
CA LEU A 80 28.34 -32.16 -0.45
C LEU A 80 28.19 -33.19 0.68
N PRO A 81 29.32 -33.72 1.23
CA PRO A 81 29.29 -34.52 2.43
C PRO A 81 28.65 -33.79 3.60
N ARG A 82 27.83 -34.48 4.38
CA ARG A 82 27.26 -33.98 5.63
C ARG A 82 27.95 -34.59 6.84
N ILE A 83 28.39 -33.74 7.72
CA ILE A 83 28.99 -34.12 8.98
C ILE A 83 28.04 -33.73 10.11
N GLY A 84 27.56 -34.69 10.88
CA GLY A 84 26.70 -34.47 12.04
C GLY A 84 27.40 -34.91 13.30
N VAL A 85 27.33 -34.12 14.36
CA VAL A 85 27.76 -34.47 15.71
C VAL A 85 26.53 -34.48 16.60
N ARG A 86 26.31 -35.57 17.30
CA ARG A 86 25.24 -35.74 18.28
C ARG A 86 25.78 -36.14 19.61
N GLY A 87 25.52 -35.32 20.65
CA GLY A 87 25.78 -35.69 22.04
C GLY A 87 24.46 -36.04 22.73
N SER A 88 24.41 -37.14 23.48
CA SER A 88 23.30 -37.47 24.35
C SER A 88 23.78 -37.89 25.72
N TYR A 89 23.02 -37.55 26.73
CA TYR A 89 23.18 -38.05 28.09
C TYR A 89 21.90 -38.79 28.47
N ASP A 90 22.04 -40.13 28.61
CA ASP A 90 20.93 -41.00 28.93
C ASP A 90 21.05 -41.40 30.40
N TYR A 91 20.05 -41.09 31.22
CA TYR A 91 19.97 -41.46 32.62
C TYR A 91 18.81 -42.43 32.79
N LEU A 92 19.17 -43.69 33.17
CA LEU A 92 18.21 -44.75 33.46
C LEU A 92 18.08 -44.90 34.98
N HIS A 93 16.87 -44.70 35.49
CA HIS A 93 16.54 -44.89 36.90
C HIS A 93 15.41 -45.91 37.03
N GLY A 94 15.60 -46.94 37.87
CA GLY A 94 14.51 -47.81 38.31
C GLY A 94 14.22 -49.06 37.46
N LEU A 95 15.19 -49.54 36.66
CA LEU A 95 15.06 -50.89 36.08
C LEU A 95 15.48 -51.93 37.16
N GLU A 96 14.48 -52.49 37.82
CA GLU A 96 14.64 -53.65 38.72
C GLU A 96 14.26 -54.92 37.96
N VAL A 97 15.20 -55.86 37.87
CA VAL A 97 14.95 -57.23 37.39
C VAL A 97 15.39 -58.16 38.46
N ASN A 98 14.47 -58.96 39.03
CA ASN A 98 14.71 -59.95 40.14
C ASN A 98 15.28 -59.33 41.41
N ASP A 99 14.71 -58.23 41.93
CA ASP A 99 15.16 -57.55 43.16
C ASP A 99 16.62 -56.99 43.13
N GLU A 100 17.28 -57.04 41.98
CA GLU A 100 18.57 -56.37 41.79
C GLU A 100 18.43 -55.12 40.92
N THR A 101 18.81 -53.94 41.43
CA THR A 101 18.85 -52.68 40.73
C THR A 101 19.95 -52.70 39.66
N LEU A 102 19.61 -53.03 38.42
CA LEU A 102 20.57 -53.29 37.35
C LEU A 102 21.34 -52.06 36.88
N MET A 103 20.87 -50.83 37.07
CA MET A 103 21.63 -49.62 36.71
C MET A 103 21.14 -48.34 37.40
N LYS A 104 22.01 -47.74 38.18
CA LYS A 104 22.01 -46.31 38.55
C LYS A 104 23.21 -45.63 37.90
N LYS A 105 23.27 -45.53 36.57
CA LYS A 105 24.39 -44.84 35.89
C LYS A 105 23.87 -44.03 34.72
N GLY A 106 24.22 -42.72 34.69
CA GLY A 106 24.12 -41.94 33.51
C GLY A 106 25.21 -42.31 32.49
N ALA A 107 24.85 -42.43 31.24
CA ALA A 107 25.79 -42.67 30.14
C ALA A 107 25.82 -41.43 29.23
N PHE A 108 27.01 -40.89 29.00
CA PHE A 108 27.24 -39.85 28.00
C PHE A 108 27.73 -40.53 26.71
N SER A 109 27.10 -40.19 25.61
CA SER A 109 27.50 -40.70 24.30
C SER A 109 27.66 -39.55 23.28
N VAL A 110 28.71 -39.64 22.47
CA VAL A 110 28.96 -38.73 21.36
C VAL A 110 29.04 -39.55 20.08
N PHE A 111 28.20 -39.20 19.12
CA PHE A 111 28.18 -39.81 17.79
C PHE A 111 28.67 -38.84 16.76
N LEU A 112 29.62 -39.22 15.95
CA LEU A 112 30.03 -38.54 14.73
C LEU A 112 29.48 -39.33 13.53
N ASN A 113 28.62 -38.64 12.74
CA ASN A 113 28.07 -39.24 11.50
C ASN A 113 28.58 -38.46 10.30
N VAL A 114 29.17 -39.16 9.34
CA VAL A 114 29.60 -38.61 8.05
C VAL A 114 28.77 -39.29 6.97
N SER A 115 27.95 -38.53 6.26
CA SER A 115 27.12 -38.99 5.13
C SER A 115 27.61 -38.40 3.83
N VAL A 116 28.09 -39.27 2.93
CA VAL A 116 28.59 -38.88 1.59
C VAL A 116 27.61 -39.38 0.54
N PRO A 117 26.94 -38.45 -0.20
CA PRO A 117 26.02 -38.82 -1.26
C PRO A 117 26.81 -39.28 -2.51
N LEU A 118 26.82 -40.60 -2.80
CA LEU A 118 27.55 -41.13 -3.93
C LEU A 118 26.76 -41.15 -5.24
N PHE A 119 25.48 -41.55 -5.18
CA PHE A 119 24.65 -41.67 -6.38
C PHE A 119 23.15 -41.49 -6.05
N HIS A 120 22.43 -40.65 -6.84
CA HIS A 120 21.01 -40.32 -6.62
C HIS A 120 20.24 -40.16 -7.93
N PHE A 121 20.62 -40.90 -8.97
CA PHE A 121 19.94 -40.92 -10.30
C PHE A 121 19.58 -39.53 -10.86
N GLY A 122 20.41 -38.52 -10.60
CA GLY A 122 20.20 -37.15 -11.08
C GLY A 122 19.19 -36.29 -10.24
N GLU A 123 18.53 -36.84 -9.22
CA GLU A 123 17.53 -36.11 -8.40
C GLU A 123 18.09 -34.82 -7.86
N ARG A 124 19.22 -34.83 -7.16
CA ARG A 124 19.83 -33.65 -6.55
C ARG A 124 20.27 -32.61 -7.57
N THR A 125 20.83 -33.08 -8.70
CA THR A 125 21.21 -32.18 -9.80
C THR A 125 19.98 -31.48 -10.40
N ASN A 126 18.87 -32.19 -10.53
CA ASN A 126 17.61 -31.63 -11.01
C ASN A 126 16.98 -30.67 -9.99
N LYS A 127 17.13 -30.92 -8.67
CA LYS A 127 16.74 -29.96 -7.63
C LYS A 127 17.51 -28.64 -7.75
N VAL A 128 18.83 -28.70 -7.98
CA VAL A 128 19.63 -27.49 -8.20
C VAL A 128 19.20 -26.75 -9.47
N LYS A 129 18.90 -27.47 -10.57
CA LYS A 129 18.39 -26.86 -11.80
C LYS A 129 17.04 -26.20 -11.56
N SER A 130 16.12 -26.87 -10.86
CA SER A 130 14.82 -26.34 -10.50
C SER A 130 14.94 -25.08 -9.64
N ALA A 131 15.82 -25.07 -8.64
CA ALA A 131 16.07 -23.89 -7.81
C ALA A 131 16.64 -22.71 -8.62
N LYS A 132 17.51 -22.98 -9.61
CA LYS A 132 18.01 -21.94 -10.53
C LYS A 132 16.89 -21.34 -11.39
N VAL A 133 15.97 -22.17 -11.90
CA VAL A 133 14.81 -21.69 -12.67
C VAL A 133 13.91 -20.83 -11.80
N LYS A 134 13.70 -21.20 -10.53
CA LYS A 134 12.95 -20.37 -9.56
C LYS A 134 13.63 -19.03 -9.29
N LEU A 135 14.96 -19.01 -9.20
CA LEU A 135 15.72 -17.77 -9.07
C LEU A 135 15.53 -16.86 -10.29
N GLU A 136 15.59 -17.43 -11.48
CA GLU A 136 15.35 -16.67 -12.71
C GLU A 136 13.90 -16.15 -12.78
N GLN A 137 12.95 -16.97 -12.38
CA GLN A 137 11.54 -16.54 -12.27
C GLN A 137 11.38 -15.38 -11.28
N ALA A 138 12.07 -15.41 -10.13
CA ALA A 138 12.02 -14.32 -9.17
C ALA A 138 12.61 -13.00 -9.72
N ARG A 139 13.65 -13.09 -10.56
CA ARG A 139 14.24 -11.93 -11.23
C ARG A 139 13.31 -11.33 -12.28
N LEU A 140 12.70 -12.17 -13.10
CA LEU A 140 11.73 -11.73 -14.10
C LEU A 140 10.48 -11.11 -13.43
N GLU A 141 10.05 -11.68 -12.31
CA GLU A 141 8.95 -11.08 -11.53
C GLU A 141 9.33 -9.71 -10.95
N GLN A 142 10.57 -9.55 -10.45
CA GLN A 142 11.05 -8.24 -10.02
C GLN A 142 11.03 -7.23 -11.17
N GLU A 143 11.51 -7.60 -12.36
CA GLU A 143 11.51 -6.72 -13.54
C GLU A 143 10.08 -6.31 -13.91
N ASN A 144 9.15 -7.27 -14.02
CA ASN A 144 7.74 -7.02 -14.30
C ASN A 144 7.07 -6.11 -13.26
N VAL A 145 7.34 -6.33 -11.98
CA VAL A 145 6.77 -5.49 -10.91
C VAL A 145 7.40 -4.08 -10.92
N ASN A 146 8.69 -3.95 -11.22
CA ASN A 146 9.35 -2.65 -11.37
C ASN A 146 8.72 -1.83 -12.52
N GLU A 147 8.45 -2.47 -13.66
CA GLU A 147 7.75 -1.82 -14.78
C GLU A 147 6.34 -1.37 -14.38
N LYS A 148 5.60 -2.21 -13.64
CA LYS A 148 4.27 -1.85 -13.12
C LYS A 148 4.32 -0.68 -12.13
N MET A 149 5.30 -0.67 -11.22
CA MET A 149 5.49 0.43 -10.28
C MET A 149 5.82 1.75 -11.00
N LEU A 150 6.65 1.69 -12.06
CA LEU A 150 6.95 2.85 -12.87
C LEU A 150 5.70 3.34 -13.62
N LEU A 151 4.91 2.44 -14.19
CA LEU A 151 3.64 2.77 -14.85
C LEU A 151 2.67 3.42 -13.86
N GLU A 152 2.54 2.87 -12.65
CA GLU A 152 1.72 3.44 -11.58
C GLU A 152 2.16 4.87 -11.21
N LEU A 153 3.47 5.09 -11.09
CA LEU A 153 4.04 6.41 -10.80
C LEU A 153 3.74 7.42 -11.91
N MET A 154 3.93 7.02 -13.17
CA MET A 154 3.62 7.88 -14.33
C MET A 154 2.13 8.20 -14.41
N GLN A 155 1.27 7.22 -14.15
CA GLN A 155 -0.18 7.42 -14.13
C GLN A 155 -0.59 8.35 -12.99
N ALA A 156 -0.03 8.17 -11.79
CA ALA A 156 -0.31 9.06 -10.66
C ALA A 156 0.15 10.50 -10.93
N ALA A 157 1.30 10.69 -11.59
CA ALA A 157 1.78 12.01 -12.01
C ALA A 157 0.82 12.67 -13.02
N ASN A 158 0.40 11.93 -14.05
CA ASN A 158 -0.55 12.46 -15.04
C ASN A 158 -1.90 12.81 -14.41
N ASN A 159 -2.44 11.96 -13.53
CA ASN A 159 -3.69 12.24 -12.83
C ASN A 159 -3.58 13.48 -11.93
N LEU A 160 -2.41 13.71 -11.34
CA LEU A 160 -2.16 14.91 -10.54
C LEU A 160 -2.11 16.18 -11.41
N ASP A 161 -1.49 16.13 -12.59
CA ASP A 161 -1.47 17.23 -13.55
C ASP A 161 -2.88 17.55 -14.07
N GLU A 162 -3.67 16.53 -14.38
CA GLU A 162 -5.07 16.68 -14.78
C GLU A 162 -5.91 17.33 -13.67
N ALA A 163 -5.80 16.84 -12.43
CA ALA A 163 -6.54 17.39 -11.30
C ALA A 163 -6.17 18.85 -11.00
N ARG A 164 -4.92 19.22 -11.23
CA ARG A 164 -4.48 20.62 -11.11
C ARG A 164 -5.17 21.52 -12.14
N LEU A 165 -5.19 21.09 -13.40
CA LEU A 165 -5.87 21.83 -14.44
C LEU A 165 -7.38 21.95 -14.15
N GLU A 166 -8.00 20.86 -13.67
CA GLU A 166 -9.41 20.85 -13.28
C GLU A 166 -9.69 21.84 -12.14
N THR A 167 -8.80 21.92 -11.14
CA THR A 167 -8.91 22.89 -10.05
C THR A 167 -8.86 24.32 -10.59
N GLU A 168 -7.90 24.66 -11.45
CA GLU A 168 -7.79 25.99 -12.06
C GLU A 168 -9.04 26.35 -12.88
N LEU A 169 -9.55 25.41 -13.67
CA LEU A 169 -10.76 25.61 -14.48
C LEU A 169 -12.00 25.77 -13.60
N SER A 170 -12.13 25.00 -12.52
CA SER A 170 -13.27 25.10 -11.59
C SER A 170 -13.28 26.43 -10.83
N GLU A 171 -12.12 26.98 -10.46
CA GLU A 171 -12.01 28.31 -9.85
C GLU A 171 -12.48 29.42 -10.80
N ARG A 172 -12.03 29.38 -12.03
CA ARG A 172 -12.49 30.33 -13.08
C ARG A 172 -13.98 30.20 -13.36
N SER A 173 -14.51 28.97 -13.38
CA SER A 173 -15.94 28.72 -13.58
C SER A 173 -16.76 29.27 -12.41
N LEU A 174 -16.29 29.14 -11.17
CA LEU A 174 -16.96 29.74 -10.02
C LEU A 174 -16.95 31.25 -10.07
N GLU A 175 -15.83 31.90 -10.43
CA GLU A 175 -15.73 33.34 -10.56
C GLU A 175 -16.75 33.86 -11.59
N GLN A 176 -16.90 33.18 -12.75
CA GLN A 176 -17.90 33.52 -13.75
C GLN A 176 -19.34 33.35 -13.26
N ALA A 177 -19.61 32.26 -12.54
CA ALA A 177 -20.93 31.98 -11.98
C ALA A 177 -21.32 32.99 -10.86
N GLU A 178 -20.35 33.42 -10.06
CA GLU A 178 -20.55 34.46 -9.04
C GLU A 178 -20.92 35.80 -9.65
N GLU A 179 -20.20 36.22 -10.70
CA GLU A 179 -20.51 37.48 -11.37
C GLU A 179 -21.87 37.41 -12.09
N ASN A 180 -22.18 36.26 -12.75
CA ASN A 180 -23.49 36.06 -13.38
C ASN A 180 -24.63 36.14 -12.34
N MET A 181 -24.50 35.45 -11.20
CA MET A 181 -25.51 35.49 -10.14
C MET A 181 -25.69 36.91 -9.58
N LYS A 182 -24.62 37.67 -9.42
CA LYS A 182 -24.64 39.05 -8.95
C LYS A 182 -25.30 39.99 -9.92
N VAL A 183 -25.06 39.83 -11.25
CA VAL A 183 -25.71 40.62 -12.31
C VAL A 183 -27.19 40.31 -12.39
N SER A 184 -27.55 39.02 -12.43
CA SER A 184 -28.93 38.55 -12.47
C SER A 184 -29.72 39.00 -11.22
N GLY A 185 -29.12 38.97 -10.03
CA GLY A 185 -29.75 39.50 -8.83
C GLY A 185 -30.10 40.98 -8.91
N LYS A 186 -29.17 41.80 -9.44
CA LYS A 186 -29.45 43.25 -9.65
C LYS A 186 -30.51 43.49 -10.70
N GLN A 187 -30.52 42.72 -11.79
CA GLN A 187 -31.52 42.83 -12.84
C GLN A 187 -32.91 42.43 -12.35
N TYR A 188 -32.98 41.39 -11.52
CA TYR A 188 -34.23 41.01 -10.88
C TYR A 188 -34.75 42.11 -9.91
N GLU A 189 -33.88 42.70 -9.10
CA GLU A 189 -34.25 43.79 -8.15
C GLU A 189 -34.86 45.02 -8.87
N VAL A 190 -34.37 45.34 -10.07
CA VAL A 190 -34.88 46.44 -10.89
C VAL A 190 -36.00 46.04 -11.88
N GLY A 191 -36.43 44.78 -11.86
CA GLY A 191 -37.53 44.24 -12.66
C GLY A 191 -37.17 43.97 -14.10
N LEU A 192 -35.89 43.85 -14.46
CA LEU A 192 -35.40 43.54 -15.80
C LEU A 192 -35.23 42.04 -16.08
N GLU A 193 -35.22 41.23 -15.05
CA GLU A 193 -35.19 39.77 -15.15
C GLU A 193 -36.33 39.12 -14.37
N THR A 194 -36.68 37.89 -14.73
CA THR A 194 -37.67 37.09 -13.99
C THR A 194 -37.07 36.40 -12.78
N LEU A 195 -37.91 36.04 -11.80
CA LEU A 195 -37.48 35.23 -10.67
C LEU A 195 -36.88 33.88 -11.12
N SER A 196 -37.39 33.32 -12.22
CA SER A 196 -36.90 32.06 -12.77
C SER A 196 -35.44 32.17 -13.23
N ASP A 197 -35.12 33.26 -13.95
CA ASP A 197 -33.74 33.49 -14.44
C ASP A 197 -32.77 33.70 -13.29
N TYR A 198 -33.16 34.46 -12.27
CA TYR A 198 -32.36 34.66 -11.06
C TYR A 198 -32.12 33.32 -10.31
N LEU A 199 -33.16 32.48 -10.15
CA LEU A 199 -33.02 31.18 -9.50
C LEU A 199 -32.13 30.24 -10.34
N GLU A 200 -32.18 30.31 -11.66
CA GLU A 200 -31.27 29.56 -12.53
C GLU A 200 -29.82 30.00 -12.33
N ALA A 201 -29.53 31.28 -12.29
CA ALA A 201 -28.20 31.80 -12.00
C ALA A 201 -27.69 31.35 -10.59
N GLN A 202 -28.56 31.28 -9.60
CA GLN A 202 -28.24 30.78 -8.26
C GLN A 202 -27.92 29.30 -8.30
N VAL A 203 -28.63 28.47 -9.04
CA VAL A 203 -28.37 27.04 -9.19
C VAL A 203 -27.02 26.82 -9.88
N LEU A 204 -26.73 27.58 -10.96
CA LEU A 204 -25.43 27.50 -11.65
C LEU A 204 -24.27 27.89 -10.75
N TRP A 205 -24.42 28.94 -9.96
CA TRP A 205 -23.40 29.29 -8.94
C TRP A 205 -23.18 28.17 -7.92
N GLN A 206 -24.26 27.61 -7.38
CA GLN A 206 -24.16 26.54 -6.39
C GLN A 206 -23.46 25.30 -7.01
N GLN A 207 -23.77 24.98 -8.25
CA GLN A 207 -23.12 23.86 -8.97
C GLN A 207 -21.63 24.13 -9.19
N ALA A 208 -21.25 25.34 -9.62
CA ALA A 208 -19.86 25.73 -9.80
C ALA A 208 -19.09 25.71 -8.49
N TYR A 209 -19.70 26.16 -7.37
CA TYR A 209 -19.11 26.08 -6.03
C TYR A 209 -18.83 24.63 -5.62
N GLN A 210 -19.81 23.74 -5.83
CA GLN A 210 -19.61 22.32 -5.52
C GLN A 210 -18.51 21.70 -6.38
N THR A 211 -18.49 21.99 -7.67
CA THR A 211 -17.43 21.51 -8.59
C THR A 211 -16.05 21.98 -8.13
N LYS A 212 -15.90 23.22 -7.67
CA LYS A 212 -14.63 23.71 -7.09
C LYS A 212 -14.21 22.90 -5.87
N VAL A 213 -15.12 22.67 -4.93
CA VAL A 213 -14.82 21.89 -3.70
C VAL A 213 -14.38 20.48 -4.06
N ASP A 214 -15.10 19.83 -4.98
CA ASP A 214 -14.78 18.48 -5.44
C ASP A 214 -13.42 18.44 -6.16
N ALA A 215 -13.10 19.43 -7.00
CA ALA A 215 -11.83 19.53 -7.71
C ALA A 215 -10.64 19.70 -6.73
N HIS A 216 -10.75 20.57 -5.73
CA HIS A 216 -9.72 20.74 -4.69
C HIS A 216 -9.50 19.46 -3.91
N PHE A 217 -10.57 18.78 -3.51
CA PHE A 217 -10.47 17.49 -2.82
C PHE A 217 -9.78 16.43 -3.71
N GLN A 218 -10.17 16.36 -4.99
CA GLN A 218 -9.58 15.41 -5.94
C GLN A 218 -8.10 15.69 -6.20
N LEU A 219 -7.70 16.96 -6.27
CA LEU A 219 -6.30 17.36 -6.36
C LEU A 219 -5.49 16.80 -5.18
N TYR A 220 -6.01 16.94 -3.97
CA TYR A 220 -5.34 16.44 -2.78
C TYR A 220 -5.25 14.90 -2.74
N VAL A 221 -6.32 14.21 -3.12
CA VAL A 221 -6.31 12.74 -3.22
C VAL A 221 -5.27 12.26 -4.25
N ASN A 222 -5.19 12.90 -5.42
CA ASN A 222 -4.20 12.57 -6.43
C ASN A 222 -2.77 12.90 -6.00
N TYR A 223 -2.57 13.98 -5.23
CA TYR A 223 -1.28 14.32 -4.65
C TYR A 223 -0.79 13.22 -3.67
N VAL A 224 -1.66 12.78 -2.76
CA VAL A 224 -1.35 11.69 -1.84
C VAL A 224 -1.08 10.38 -2.59
N ALA A 225 -1.85 10.09 -3.65
CA ALA A 225 -1.63 8.93 -4.50
C ALA A 225 -0.26 8.99 -5.21
N TYR A 226 0.14 10.16 -5.70
CA TYR A 226 1.46 10.39 -6.27
C TYR A 226 2.57 10.15 -5.23
N LEU A 227 2.48 10.75 -4.03
CA LEU A 227 3.45 10.54 -2.96
C LEU A 227 3.59 9.06 -2.58
N LYS A 228 2.48 8.32 -2.55
CA LYS A 228 2.48 6.88 -2.33
C LYS A 228 3.22 6.14 -3.44
N ALA A 229 2.91 6.45 -4.71
CA ALA A 229 3.54 5.82 -5.86
C ALA A 229 5.04 6.14 -5.95
N ALA A 230 5.46 7.32 -5.50
CA ALA A 230 6.86 7.75 -5.40
C ALA A 230 7.59 7.18 -4.16
N GLY A 231 6.89 6.49 -3.23
CA GLY A 231 7.48 6.00 -1.99
C GLY A 231 7.85 7.09 -0.99
N GLN A 232 7.24 8.27 -1.11
CA GLN A 232 7.49 9.44 -0.25
C GLN A 232 6.46 9.59 0.87
N LEU A 233 5.44 8.74 0.90
CA LEU A 233 4.45 8.72 1.96
C LEU A 233 5.07 8.02 3.19
N GLN A 234 5.36 8.80 4.23
CA GLN A 234 5.87 8.31 5.51
C GLN A 234 4.77 8.28 6.57
#